data_0bbeef5bc88c93d274c673caa76dc50f
#
_entry.id   0bbeef5bc88c93d274c673caa76dc50f
#
_cell.length_a   1.000
_cell.length_b   1.000
_cell.length_c   1.000
_cell.angle_alpha   90.00
_cell.angle_beta   90.00
_cell.angle_gamma   90.00
#
_symmetry.space_group_name_H-M   'P 1'
#
loop_
_entity.id
_entity.type
_entity.pdbx_description
1 polymer ?
#
loop_
_entity_poly.entity_id
_entity_poly.type
_entity_poly.pdbx_seq_one_letter_code
_entity_poly.pdbx_strand_id
1 'polypeptide(L)'
;MVAIFASFVKYRWKQAASITIASLLIVSALVLVQKAIFPAFNAGFLRLWENATSEAGSTGVLKTEFGGPMTAIKCVIFDTMVMPAIGLVKSVHGFAAWSSMSVQWSAPGSGSIWGAIAVVLWIALFSLGIWGLFSLRQHRAFRLVLGLSLLGQIALEAVYGDERFPHATHILPFLILVAALSALTRARVLALVLTAALILTAGVNNGIVFDQARAFTYNQGPLRQQVPVESWIQLSPNAK
;
A
#
# COMPACT_ATOMS: atom_id res chain seq x y z
N MET A 1 -8.24 -6.78 11.78
CA MET A 1 -8.25 -7.95 10.88
C MET A 1 -7.65 -9.21 11.51
N VAL A 2 -6.37 -9.22 11.93
CA VAL A 2 -5.71 -10.42 12.49
C VAL A 2 -6.49 -11.08 13.63
N ALA A 3 -6.95 -10.30 14.63
CA ALA A 3 -7.71 -10.82 15.76
C ALA A 3 -9.05 -11.46 15.36
N ILE A 4 -9.71 -10.90 14.34
CA ILE A 4 -10.95 -11.44 13.79
C ILE A 4 -10.66 -12.79 13.14
N PHE A 5 -9.67 -12.87 12.24
CA PHE A 5 -9.29 -14.13 11.60
C PHE A 5 -8.81 -15.19 12.58
N ALA A 6 -8.04 -14.80 13.63
CA ALA A 6 -7.62 -15.72 14.67
C ALA A 6 -8.82 -16.31 15.43
N SER A 7 -9.85 -15.51 15.68
CA SER A 7 -11.08 -15.97 16.35
C SER A 7 -11.91 -16.88 15.45
N PHE A 8 -11.99 -16.60 14.15
CA PHE A 8 -12.64 -17.47 13.17
C PHE A 8 -11.93 -18.83 13.08
N VAL A 9 -10.63 -18.85 12.95
CA VAL A 9 -9.84 -20.09 12.84
C VAL A 9 -9.99 -20.98 14.06
N LYS A 10 -10.21 -20.38 15.27
CA LYS A 10 -10.48 -21.13 16.52
C LYS A 10 -11.96 -21.42 16.78
N TYR A 11 -12.84 -21.20 15.79
CA TYR A 11 -14.31 -21.35 15.94
C TYR A 11 -14.93 -20.53 17.09
N ARG A 12 -14.31 -19.42 17.44
CA ARG A 12 -14.83 -18.51 18.48
C ARG A 12 -15.66 -17.39 17.86
N TRP A 13 -16.75 -17.76 17.21
CA TRP A 13 -17.62 -16.84 16.46
C TRP A 13 -18.14 -15.66 17.29
N LYS A 14 -18.55 -15.91 18.55
CA LYS A 14 -18.98 -14.82 19.44
C LYS A 14 -17.89 -13.80 19.69
N GLN A 15 -16.66 -14.26 19.88
CA GLN A 15 -15.50 -13.38 20.06
C GLN A 15 -15.17 -12.61 18.78
N ALA A 16 -15.22 -13.28 17.62
CA ALA A 16 -15.01 -12.61 16.33
C ALA A 16 -16.06 -11.51 16.11
N ALA A 17 -17.34 -11.83 16.33
CA ALA A 17 -18.43 -10.85 16.24
C ALA A 17 -18.25 -9.67 17.19
N SER A 18 -17.91 -9.93 18.46
CA SER A 18 -17.65 -8.87 19.45
C SER A 18 -16.50 -7.94 19.02
N ILE A 19 -15.37 -8.50 18.56
CA ILE A 19 -14.23 -7.70 18.08
C ILE A 19 -14.63 -6.87 16.85
N THR A 20 -15.39 -7.46 15.92
CA THR A 20 -15.86 -6.76 14.72
C THR A 20 -16.79 -5.60 15.08
N ILE A 21 -17.77 -5.84 15.94
CA ILE A 21 -18.71 -4.80 16.39
C ILE A 21 -17.96 -3.68 17.13
N ALA A 22 -17.06 -4.03 18.07
CA ALA A 22 -16.26 -3.05 18.78
C ALA A 22 -15.39 -2.21 17.84
N SER A 23 -14.77 -2.84 16.85
CA SER A 23 -13.97 -2.14 15.83
C SER A 23 -14.82 -1.17 15.02
N LEU A 24 -16.01 -1.58 14.58
CA LEU A 24 -16.95 -0.72 13.83
C LEU A 24 -17.42 0.46 14.68
N LEU A 25 -17.73 0.24 15.97
CA LEU A 25 -18.12 1.30 16.88
C LEU A 25 -16.98 2.33 17.07
N ILE A 26 -15.74 1.86 17.28
CA ILE A 26 -14.57 2.74 17.42
C ILE A 26 -14.36 3.56 16.14
N VAL A 27 -14.39 2.93 14.97
CA VAL A 27 -14.23 3.63 13.68
C VAL A 27 -15.33 4.66 13.49
N SER A 28 -16.59 4.31 13.78
CA SER A 28 -17.72 5.23 13.68
C SER A 28 -17.56 6.42 14.63
N ALA A 29 -17.14 6.17 15.87
CA ALA A 29 -16.87 7.23 16.84
C ALA A 29 -15.75 8.17 16.39
N LEU A 30 -14.64 7.61 15.86
CA LEU A 30 -13.52 8.40 15.33
C LEU A 30 -13.96 9.26 14.15
N VAL A 31 -14.78 8.72 13.23
CA VAL A 31 -15.32 9.48 12.10
C VAL A 31 -16.21 10.64 12.56
N LEU A 32 -17.05 10.42 13.58
CA LEU A 32 -17.90 11.48 14.15
C LEU A 32 -17.06 12.57 14.81
N VAL A 33 -16.04 12.20 15.57
CA VAL A 33 -15.10 13.15 16.19
C VAL A 33 -14.35 13.94 15.13
N GLN A 34 -13.85 13.27 14.10
CA GLN A 34 -13.16 13.92 12.99
C GLN A 34 -14.06 14.91 12.25
N LYS A 35 -15.32 14.54 11.99
CA LYS A 35 -16.31 15.42 11.37
C LYS A 35 -16.67 16.62 12.26
N ALA A 36 -16.68 16.45 13.58
CA ALA A 36 -16.95 17.54 14.53
C ALA A 36 -15.78 18.52 14.58
N ILE A 37 -14.52 18.04 14.53
CA ILE A 37 -13.32 18.89 14.58
C ILE A 37 -13.04 19.55 13.23
N PHE A 38 -13.24 18.80 12.13
CA PHE A 38 -12.98 19.24 10.75
C PHE A 38 -14.23 19.12 9.89
N PRO A 39 -15.21 20.07 9.98
CA PRO A 39 -16.49 19.98 9.26
C PRO A 39 -16.34 19.91 7.74
N ALA A 40 -15.30 20.55 7.19
CA ALA A 40 -15.00 20.53 5.75
C ALA A 40 -14.34 19.23 5.28
N PHE A 41 -13.89 18.38 6.23
CA PHE A 41 -13.25 17.11 5.89
C PHE A 41 -14.32 16.05 5.60
N ASN A 42 -14.50 15.75 4.34
CA ASN A 42 -15.32 14.62 3.93
C ASN A 42 -14.54 13.32 4.17
N ALA A 43 -14.86 12.62 5.25
CA ALA A 43 -14.27 11.35 5.57
C ALA A 43 -14.51 10.35 4.41
N GLY A 44 -13.48 10.06 3.64
CA GLY A 44 -13.55 9.17 2.47
C GLY A 44 -14.12 7.79 2.78
N PHE A 45 -14.02 7.34 4.05
CA PHE A 45 -14.58 6.08 4.50
C PHE A 45 -16.12 6.02 4.41
N LEU A 46 -16.83 7.10 4.73
CA LEU A 46 -18.28 7.15 4.59
C LEU A 46 -18.73 7.30 3.12
N ARG A 47 -17.86 7.81 2.26
CA ARG A 47 -18.12 7.90 0.81
C ARG A 47 -17.99 6.57 0.07
N LEU A 48 -17.50 5.50 0.70
CA LEU A 48 -17.42 4.20 0.04
C LEU A 48 -18.76 3.76 -0.51
N TRP A 49 -19.83 3.93 0.27
CA TRP A 49 -21.18 3.58 -0.17
C TRP A 49 -21.71 4.56 -1.21
N GLU A 50 -21.49 5.85 -1.02
CA GLU A 50 -21.89 6.89 -1.98
C GLU A 50 -21.11 6.73 -3.29
N ASN A 51 -19.80 6.44 -3.23
CA ASN A 51 -18.97 6.24 -4.41
C ASN A 51 -19.29 4.92 -5.14
N ALA A 52 -19.70 3.89 -4.42
CA ALA A 52 -20.13 2.63 -5.02
C ALA A 52 -21.47 2.73 -5.74
N THR A 53 -22.33 3.68 -5.32
CA THR A 53 -23.68 3.86 -5.87
C THR A 53 -23.81 5.06 -6.80
N SER A 54 -22.83 5.99 -6.81
CA SER A 54 -22.87 7.13 -7.72
C SER A 54 -22.46 6.70 -9.13
N GLU A 55 -23.37 6.87 -10.08
CA GLU A 55 -23.11 6.72 -11.52
C GLU A 55 -22.13 7.77 -12.07
N ALA A 56 -21.68 8.72 -11.26
CA ALA A 56 -20.69 9.70 -11.61
C ALA A 56 -19.31 9.01 -11.72
N GLY A 57 -19.02 8.50 -12.89
CA GLY A 57 -17.95 7.60 -13.29
C GLY A 57 -16.50 7.98 -13.02
N SER A 58 -16.20 8.89 -12.10
CA SER A 58 -14.83 9.27 -11.76
C SER A 58 -14.33 8.77 -10.40
N THR A 59 -15.21 8.19 -9.57
CA THR A 59 -14.89 7.76 -8.20
C THR A 59 -15.22 6.29 -7.92
N GLY A 60 -15.34 5.46 -8.94
CA GLY A 60 -15.68 4.03 -8.81
C GLY A 60 -14.66 3.25 -7.98
N VAL A 61 -15.17 2.31 -7.20
CA VAL A 61 -14.44 1.38 -6.32
C VAL A 61 -13.37 0.55 -7.05
N LEU A 62 -13.38 0.49 -8.35
CA LEU A 62 -12.38 -0.20 -9.19
C LEU A 62 -11.92 0.75 -10.30
N LYS A 63 -11.27 1.85 -9.94
CA LYS A 63 -10.77 2.80 -10.94
C LYS A 63 -9.73 2.15 -11.83
N THR A 64 -10.11 1.86 -13.06
CA THR A 64 -9.21 1.40 -14.12
C THR A 64 -8.21 2.48 -14.53
N GLU A 65 -8.53 3.76 -14.33
CA GLU A 65 -7.64 4.90 -14.58
C GLU A 65 -6.32 4.81 -13.82
N PHE A 66 -6.31 4.16 -12.66
CA PHE A 66 -5.11 3.93 -11.85
C PHE A 66 -4.54 2.51 -12.01
N GLY A 67 -4.86 1.81 -13.10
CA GLY A 67 -4.28 0.50 -13.45
C GLY A 67 -5.00 -0.72 -12.87
N GLY A 68 -6.13 -0.54 -12.18
CA GLY A 68 -6.98 -1.65 -11.69
C GLY A 68 -6.33 -2.54 -10.62
N PRO A 69 -6.97 -3.69 -10.28
CA PRO A 69 -6.52 -4.57 -9.20
C PRO A 69 -5.11 -5.13 -9.36
N MET A 70 -4.67 -5.36 -10.61
CA MET A 70 -3.32 -5.87 -10.89
C MET A 70 -2.23 -4.90 -10.50
N THR A 71 -2.46 -3.60 -10.66
CA THR A 71 -1.51 -2.57 -10.20
C THR A 71 -1.45 -2.54 -8.67
N ALA A 72 -2.58 -2.76 -7.97
CA ALA A 72 -2.59 -2.90 -6.52
C ALA A 72 -1.73 -4.08 -6.06
N ILE A 73 -1.91 -5.25 -6.65
CA ILE A 73 -1.12 -6.45 -6.33
C ILE A 73 0.37 -6.18 -6.59
N LYS A 74 0.71 -5.56 -7.71
CA LYS A 74 2.08 -5.17 -8.05
C LYS A 74 2.67 -4.24 -6.98
N CYS A 75 1.99 -3.15 -6.65
CA CYS A 75 2.47 -2.19 -5.67
C CYS A 75 2.65 -2.82 -4.29
N VAL A 76 1.67 -3.63 -3.85
CA VAL A 76 1.73 -4.32 -2.56
C VAL A 76 2.91 -5.29 -2.50
N ILE A 77 3.07 -6.14 -3.50
CA ILE A 77 4.05 -7.24 -3.43
C ILE A 77 5.47 -6.74 -3.73
N PHE A 78 5.65 -5.82 -4.65
CA PHE A 78 6.97 -5.43 -5.14
C PHE A 78 7.41 -4.05 -4.70
N ASP A 79 6.57 -3.03 -4.90
CA ASP A 79 6.99 -1.64 -4.74
C ASP A 79 7.20 -1.27 -3.26
N THR A 80 6.60 -2.02 -2.33
CA THR A 80 6.86 -1.89 -0.89
C THR A 80 8.25 -2.34 -0.46
N MET A 81 8.87 -3.26 -1.20
CA MET A 81 10.20 -3.79 -0.88
C MET A 81 11.27 -3.13 -1.75
N VAL A 82 11.00 -2.96 -3.03
CA VAL A 82 11.94 -2.41 -4.01
C VAL A 82 11.30 -1.23 -4.72
N MET A 83 11.74 -0.03 -4.38
CA MET A 83 11.19 1.19 -4.97
C MET A 83 11.36 1.20 -6.49
N PRO A 84 10.28 1.45 -7.25
CA PRO A 84 10.37 1.68 -8.69
C PRO A 84 10.88 3.08 -9.00
N ALA A 85 11.18 3.37 -10.27
CA ALA A 85 11.54 4.70 -10.72
C ALA A 85 10.42 5.69 -10.44
N ILE A 86 10.78 6.93 -10.09
CA ILE A 86 9.82 8.01 -9.89
C ILE A 86 9.42 8.57 -11.25
N GLY A 87 8.13 8.47 -11.56
CA GLY A 87 7.51 9.15 -12.67
C GLY A 87 7.07 10.56 -12.28
N LEU A 88 7.25 11.52 -13.15
CA LEU A 88 6.73 12.87 -12.98
C LEU A 88 5.41 13.01 -13.73
N VAL A 89 4.35 13.24 -13.00
CA VAL A 89 3.01 13.52 -13.55
C VAL A 89 2.79 15.02 -13.49
N LYS A 90 2.60 15.63 -14.67
CA LYS A 90 2.22 17.04 -14.78
C LYS A 90 0.70 17.11 -14.72
N SER A 91 0.16 17.69 -13.67
CA SER A 91 -1.24 18.00 -13.56
C SER A 91 -1.44 19.48 -13.84
N VAL A 92 -2.30 19.79 -14.81
CA VAL A 92 -2.67 21.17 -15.13
C VAL A 92 -4.10 21.37 -14.64
N HIS A 93 -4.26 22.14 -13.57
CA HIS A 93 -5.57 22.57 -13.08
C HIS A 93 -5.65 24.10 -13.21
N GLY A 94 -6.40 24.57 -14.19
CA GLY A 94 -6.54 26.00 -14.48
C GLY A 94 -5.19 26.63 -14.91
N PHE A 95 -4.76 27.71 -14.24
CA PHE A 95 -3.55 28.44 -14.57
C PHE A 95 -2.28 27.91 -13.85
N ALA A 96 -2.42 26.95 -12.97
CA ALA A 96 -1.28 26.37 -12.23
C ALA A 96 -0.96 24.97 -12.74
N ALA A 97 0.26 24.79 -13.24
CA ALA A 97 0.80 23.48 -13.57
C ALA A 97 1.70 23.05 -12.42
N TRP A 98 1.35 21.96 -11.77
CA TRP A 98 2.24 21.32 -10.79
C TRP A 98 2.68 19.96 -11.25
N SER A 99 3.91 19.64 -10.90
CA SER A 99 4.43 18.30 -11.08
C SER A 99 4.29 17.53 -9.78
N SER A 100 3.65 16.39 -9.82
CA SER A 100 3.62 15.42 -8.73
C SER A 100 4.50 14.23 -9.04
N MET A 101 5.09 13.64 -8.00
CA MET A 101 5.81 12.37 -8.12
C MET A 101 4.81 11.22 -8.01
N SER A 102 4.93 10.25 -8.91
CA SER A 102 4.17 9.02 -8.83
C SER A 102 5.09 7.83 -9.14
N VAL A 103 4.93 6.76 -8.39
CA VAL A 103 5.62 5.48 -8.62
C VAL A 103 4.69 4.43 -9.22
N GLN A 104 3.40 4.73 -9.29
CA GLN A 104 2.33 3.77 -9.57
C GLN A 104 2.42 3.12 -10.96
N TRP A 105 2.90 3.88 -11.95
CA TRP A 105 2.99 3.43 -13.34
C TRP A 105 4.34 2.81 -13.70
N SER A 106 5.32 2.96 -12.82
CA SER A 106 6.66 2.44 -13.05
C SER A 106 6.72 0.94 -12.84
N ALA A 107 7.58 0.26 -13.59
CA ALA A 107 7.82 -1.16 -13.39
C ALA A 107 8.55 -1.40 -12.06
N PRO A 108 8.30 -2.50 -11.33
CA PRO A 108 9.03 -2.82 -10.12
C PRO A 108 10.53 -2.83 -10.34
N GLY A 109 11.28 -2.17 -9.45
CA GLY A 109 12.72 -2.12 -9.51
C GLY A 109 13.32 -1.31 -10.67
N SER A 110 12.50 -0.56 -11.43
CA SER A 110 12.97 0.25 -12.57
C SER A 110 13.85 1.44 -12.19
N GLY A 111 14.03 1.71 -10.89
CA GLY A 111 14.88 2.81 -10.41
C GLY A 111 16.36 2.67 -10.76
N SER A 112 16.86 1.44 -10.83
CA SER A 112 18.25 1.14 -11.17
C SER A 112 18.43 -0.34 -11.57
N ILE A 113 19.62 -0.70 -12.07
CA ILE A 113 19.97 -2.12 -12.30
C ILE A 113 19.91 -2.93 -11.00
N TRP A 114 20.26 -2.32 -9.87
CA TRP A 114 20.16 -2.93 -8.54
C TRP A 114 18.72 -3.23 -8.16
N GLY A 115 17.78 -2.39 -8.59
CA GLY A 115 16.35 -2.60 -8.42
C GLY A 115 15.86 -3.83 -9.17
N ALA A 116 16.27 -4.02 -10.42
CA ALA A 116 15.92 -5.20 -11.20
C ALA A 116 16.44 -6.49 -10.54
N ILE A 117 17.69 -6.48 -10.07
CA ILE A 117 18.28 -7.61 -9.32
C ILE A 117 17.49 -7.85 -8.02
N ALA A 118 17.18 -6.79 -7.28
CA ALA A 118 16.44 -6.90 -6.02
C ALA A 118 15.04 -7.50 -6.22
N VAL A 119 14.34 -7.15 -7.29
CA VAL A 119 13.03 -7.74 -7.63
C VAL A 119 13.15 -9.26 -7.87
N VAL A 120 14.15 -9.71 -8.61
CA VAL A 120 14.39 -11.15 -8.85
C VAL A 120 14.69 -11.88 -7.54
N LEU A 121 15.55 -11.32 -6.70
CA LEU A 121 15.87 -11.88 -5.37
C LEU A 121 14.65 -11.92 -4.47
N TRP A 122 13.83 -10.88 -4.49
CA TRP A 122 12.59 -10.81 -3.73
C TRP A 122 11.60 -11.88 -4.18
N ILE A 123 11.38 -12.04 -5.50
CA ILE A 123 10.51 -13.09 -6.04
C ILE A 123 10.99 -14.46 -5.58
N ALA A 124 12.29 -14.74 -5.67
CA ALA A 124 12.85 -16.02 -5.24
C ALA A 124 12.62 -16.26 -3.72
N LEU A 125 12.94 -15.28 -2.89
CA LEU A 125 12.77 -15.36 -1.44
C LEU A 125 11.30 -15.50 -1.03
N PHE A 126 10.40 -14.70 -1.64
CA PHE A 126 8.98 -14.74 -1.37
C PHE A 126 8.35 -16.07 -1.81
N SER A 127 8.76 -16.60 -2.96
CA SER A 127 8.34 -17.93 -3.43
C SER A 127 8.76 -19.04 -2.47
N LEU A 128 9.99 -18.99 -1.92
CA LEU A 128 10.44 -19.91 -0.88
C LEU A 128 9.61 -19.75 0.41
N GLY A 129 9.22 -18.52 0.74
CA GLY A 129 8.35 -18.24 1.88
C GLY A 129 6.94 -18.81 1.68
N ILE A 130 6.35 -18.64 0.51
CA ILE A 130 5.08 -19.26 0.13
C ILE A 130 5.19 -20.78 0.19
N TRP A 131 6.24 -21.36 -0.37
CA TRP A 131 6.48 -22.79 -0.24
C TRP A 131 6.57 -23.23 1.22
N GLY A 132 7.27 -22.47 2.07
CA GLY A 132 7.30 -22.70 3.52
C GLY A 132 5.91 -22.62 4.15
N LEU A 133 5.10 -21.65 3.75
CA LEU A 133 3.72 -21.49 4.23
C LEU A 133 2.86 -22.74 3.99
N PHE A 134 3.04 -23.42 2.86
CA PHE A 134 2.28 -24.64 2.53
C PHE A 134 2.94 -25.94 3.06
N SER A 135 4.27 -25.99 3.12
CA SER A 135 5.02 -27.20 3.48
C SER A 135 5.07 -27.46 4.99
N LEU A 136 5.05 -26.41 5.82
CA LEU A 136 5.09 -26.52 7.26
C LEU A 136 3.75 -27.00 7.81
N ARG A 137 3.61 -28.26 8.15
CA ARG A 137 2.37 -28.84 8.71
C ARG A 137 2.08 -28.35 10.13
N GLN A 138 3.10 -27.99 10.89
CA GLN A 138 2.96 -27.40 12.21
C GLN A 138 2.39 -25.97 12.11
N HIS A 139 1.71 -25.51 13.15
CA HIS A 139 1.16 -24.14 13.23
C HIS A 139 0.11 -23.79 12.16
N ARG A 140 -0.74 -24.74 11.79
CA ARG A 140 -1.80 -24.53 10.78
C ARG A 140 -2.65 -23.28 11.06
N ALA A 141 -3.01 -23.03 12.32
CA ALA A 141 -3.80 -21.85 12.70
C ALA A 141 -3.04 -20.53 12.37
N PHE A 142 -1.76 -20.46 12.69
CA PHE A 142 -0.93 -19.29 12.37
C PHE A 142 -0.87 -19.04 10.86
N ARG A 143 -0.63 -20.09 10.07
CA ARG A 143 -0.57 -19.99 8.61
C ARG A 143 -1.88 -19.52 8.00
N LEU A 144 -3.01 -20.04 8.47
CA LEU A 144 -4.34 -19.60 8.01
C LEU A 144 -4.58 -18.14 8.38
N VAL A 145 -4.26 -17.71 9.60
CA VAL A 145 -4.41 -16.32 10.02
C VAL A 145 -3.53 -15.40 9.18
N LEU A 146 -2.26 -15.77 8.97
CA LEU A 146 -1.33 -14.97 8.16
C LEU A 146 -1.81 -14.87 6.71
N GLY A 147 -2.18 -16.00 6.09
CA GLY A 147 -2.68 -16.03 4.71
C GLY A 147 -3.98 -15.23 4.54
N LEU A 148 -4.95 -15.40 5.44
CA LEU A 148 -6.20 -14.65 5.40
C LEU A 148 -5.98 -13.15 5.64
N SER A 149 -5.07 -12.78 6.53
CA SER A 149 -4.73 -11.37 6.78
C SER A 149 -4.09 -10.74 5.55
N LEU A 150 -3.17 -11.44 4.91
CA LEU A 150 -2.52 -10.96 3.67
C LEU A 150 -3.54 -10.82 2.54
N LEU A 151 -4.35 -11.85 2.30
CA LEU A 151 -5.39 -11.81 1.27
C LEU A 151 -6.42 -10.71 1.54
N GLY A 152 -6.83 -10.54 2.80
CA GLY A 152 -7.76 -9.47 3.18
C GLY A 152 -7.18 -8.07 2.95
N GLN A 153 -5.90 -7.88 3.21
CA GLN A 153 -5.23 -6.59 2.93
C GLN A 153 -5.09 -6.34 1.43
N ILE A 154 -4.67 -7.35 0.66
CA ILE A 154 -4.59 -7.23 -0.80
C ILE A 154 -5.98 -6.91 -1.40
N ALA A 155 -7.04 -7.57 -0.93
CA ALA A 155 -8.39 -7.30 -1.38
C ALA A 155 -8.84 -5.87 -1.02
N LEU A 156 -8.49 -5.39 0.18
CA LEU A 156 -8.76 -4.02 0.60
C LEU A 156 -8.07 -3.01 -0.33
N GLU A 157 -6.79 -3.19 -0.59
CA GLU A 157 -6.02 -2.32 -1.49
C GLU A 157 -6.53 -2.36 -2.93
N ALA A 158 -6.98 -3.53 -3.40
CA ALA A 158 -7.58 -3.67 -4.73
C ALA A 158 -8.88 -2.86 -4.87
N VAL A 159 -9.62 -2.69 -3.76
CA VAL A 159 -10.89 -1.94 -3.71
C VAL A 159 -10.65 -0.44 -3.54
N TYR A 160 -9.74 -0.03 -2.67
CA TYR A 160 -9.54 1.37 -2.30
C TYR A 160 -8.70 2.22 -3.27
N GLY A 161 -7.93 1.67 -4.05
CA GLY A 161 -7.25 2.00 -5.30
C GLY A 161 -6.66 3.37 -5.63
N ASP A 162 -6.76 4.45 -4.89
CA ASP A 162 -6.36 5.78 -5.36
C ASP A 162 -4.87 6.11 -5.16
N GLU A 163 -4.33 5.95 -3.97
CA GLU A 163 -2.90 6.18 -3.69
C GLU A 163 -2.32 4.95 -2.97
N ARG A 164 -1.88 3.99 -3.76
CA ARG A 164 -1.58 2.63 -3.28
C ARG A 164 -0.27 2.51 -2.53
N PHE A 165 0.71 3.33 -2.88
CA PHE A 165 2.06 3.21 -2.33
C PHE A 165 2.12 3.51 -0.82
N PRO A 166 1.52 4.58 -0.28
CA PRO A 166 1.53 4.85 1.16
C PRO A 166 0.79 3.78 1.96
N HIS A 167 -0.31 3.26 1.42
CA HIS A 167 -1.12 2.24 2.10
C HIS A 167 -0.46 0.86 2.08
N ALA A 168 0.30 0.55 1.05
CA ALA A 168 0.99 -0.73 0.90
C ALA A 168 2.04 -0.98 2.00
N THR A 169 2.57 0.06 2.64
CA THR A 169 3.53 -0.07 3.75
C THR A 169 2.97 -0.83 4.96
N HIS A 170 1.65 -0.80 5.18
CA HIS A 170 1.00 -1.55 6.25
C HIS A 170 1.03 -3.07 6.03
N ILE A 171 1.20 -3.51 4.79
CA ILE A 171 1.23 -4.93 4.41
C ILE A 171 2.64 -5.50 4.53
N LEU A 172 3.65 -4.66 4.49
CA LEU A 172 5.06 -5.06 4.51
C LEU A 172 5.41 -6.05 5.63
N PRO A 173 4.95 -5.89 6.90
CA PRO A 173 5.22 -6.87 7.94
C PRO A 173 4.70 -8.27 7.61
N PHE A 174 3.54 -8.39 6.96
CA PHE A 174 2.99 -9.70 6.57
C PHE A 174 3.80 -10.34 5.45
N LEU A 175 4.27 -9.56 4.48
CA LEU A 175 5.13 -10.04 3.40
C LEU A 175 6.48 -10.54 3.96
N ILE A 176 7.08 -9.79 4.89
CA ILE A 176 8.31 -10.19 5.58
C ILE A 176 8.08 -11.48 6.38
N LEU A 177 6.96 -11.61 7.09
CA LEU A 177 6.62 -12.83 7.83
C LEU A 177 6.48 -14.03 6.90
N VAL A 178 5.82 -13.87 5.74
CA VAL A 178 5.75 -14.94 4.73
C VAL A 178 7.14 -15.31 4.24
N ALA A 179 7.96 -14.33 3.86
CA ALA A 179 9.33 -14.58 3.41
C ALA A 179 10.18 -15.27 4.50
N ALA A 180 10.02 -14.88 5.77
CA ALA A 180 10.74 -15.46 6.91
C ALA A 180 10.40 -16.93 7.15
N LEU A 181 9.22 -17.42 6.72
CA LEU A 181 8.88 -18.84 6.80
C LEU A 181 9.85 -19.72 5.99
N SER A 182 10.51 -19.17 4.98
CA SER A 182 11.57 -19.88 4.23
C SER A 182 12.72 -20.34 5.12
N ALA A 183 13.05 -19.59 6.19
CA ALA A 183 14.08 -19.95 7.16
C ALA A 183 13.73 -21.18 8.01
N LEU A 184 12.46 -21.56 8.08
CA LEU A 184 11.98 -22.76 8.77
C LEU A 184 11.98 -24.01 7.87
N THR A 185 12.36 -23.85 6.60
CA THR A 185 12.44 -24.94 5.62
C THR A 185 13.86 -25.48 5.50
N ARG A 186 14.01 -26.57 4.73
CA ARG A 186 15.34 -27.11 4.38
C ARG A 186 16.20 -26.14 3.57
N ALA A 187 15.59 -25.16 2.92
CA ALA A 187 16.25 -24.13 2.13
C ALA A 187 16.72 -22.91 2.96
N ARG A 188 16.82 -23.03 4.29
CA ARG A 188 17.12 -21.90 5.18
C ARG A 188 18.43 -21.18 4.82
N VAL A 189 19.47 -21.91 4.44
CA VAL A 189 20.77 -21.31 4.07
C VAL A 189 20.61 -20.46 2.81
N LEU A 190 19.93 -21.00 1.79
CA LEU A 190 19.62 -20.26 0.57
C LEU A 190 18.76 -19.02 0.89
N ALA A 191 17.75 -19.14 1.75
CA ALA A 191 16.91 -18.02 2.16
C ALA A 191 17.72 -16.91 2.84
N LEU A 192 18.68 -17.26 3.72
CA LEU A 192 19.54 -16.27 4.37
C LEU A 192 20.46 -15.56 3.36
N VAL A 193 21.04 -16.31 2.42
CA VAL A 193 21.89 -15.71 1.35
C VAL A 193 21.07 -14.77 0.48
N LEU A 194 19.87 -15.20 0.05
CA LEU A 194 18.96 -14.35 -0.73
C LEU A 194 18.55 -13.09 0.05
N THR A 195 18.28 -13.22 1.35
CA THR A 195 17.94 -12.09 2.21
C THR A 195 19.09 -11.08 2.30
N ALA A 196 20.32 -11.56 2.54
CA ALA A 196 21.49 -10.68 2.59
C ALA A 196 21.71 -9.94 1.26
N ALA A 197 21.65 -10.68 0.13
CA ALA A 197 21.77 -10.08 -1.20
C ALA A 197 20.65 -9.07 -1.48
N LEU A 198 19.40 -9.39 -1.08
CA LEU A 198 18.25 -8.50 -1.23
C LEU A 198 18.43 -7.20 -0.43
N ILE A 199 18.85 -7.27 0.83
CA ILE A 199 19.08 -6.08 1.66
C ILE A 199 20.10 -5.16 1.00
N LEU A 200 21.18 -5.69 0.46
CA LEU A 200 22.20 -4.88 -0.21
C LEU A 200 21.66 -4.26 -1.49
N THR A 201 21.07 -5.05 -2.38
CA THR A 201 20.61 -4.56 -3.70
C THR A 201 19.41 -3.63 -3.59
N ALA A 202 18.41 -3.97 -2.76
CA ALA A 202 17.26 -3.11 -2.49
C ALA A 202 17.68 -1.84 -1.74
N GLY A 203 18.60 -1.94 -0.79
CA GLY A 203 19.14 -0.78 -0.07
C GLY A 203 19.79 0.23 -1.00
N VAL A 204 20.65 -0.24 -1.92
CA VAL A 204 21.27 0.64 -2.93
C VAL A 204 20.22 1.24 -3.85
N ASN A 205 19.30 0.44 -4.39
CA ASN A 205 18.24 0.95 -5.27
C ASN A 205 17.35 1.99 -4.57
N ASN A 206 16.88 1.67 -3.38
CA ASN A 206 15.96 2.54 -2.64
C ASN A 206 16.67 3.84 -2.21
N GLY A 207 17.96 3.79 -1.89
CA GLY A 207 18.79 4.97 -1.65
C GLY A 207 18.86 5.88 -2.86
N ILE A 208 19.17 5.34 -4.04
CA ILE A 208 19.22 6.10 -5.31
C ILE A 208 17.87 6.77 -5.60
N VAL A 209 16.77 6.02 -5.50
CA VAL A 209 15.42 6.54 -5.77
C VAL A 209 15.01 7.59 -4.73
N PHE A 210 15.38 7.38 -3.46
CA PHE A 210 15.14 8.36 -2.40
C PHE A 210 15.89 9.69 -2.65
N ASP A 211 17.15 9.62 -3.08
CA ASP A 211 17.93 10.84 -3.41
C ASP A 211 17.31 11.58 -4.60
N GLN A 212 16.81 10.88 -5.60
CA GLN A 212 16.05 11.48 -6.71
C GLN A 212 14.78 12.19 -6.21
N ALA A 213 14.00 11.54 -5.33
CA ALA A 213 12.81 12.13 -4.73
C ALA A 213 13.14 13.40 -3.93
N ARG A 214 14.20 13.33 -3.12
CA ARG A 214 14.70 14.46 -2.33
C ARG A 214 15.13 15.63 -3.21
N ALA A 215 15.92 15.37 -4.25
CA ALA A 215 16.35 16.39 -5.18
C ALA A 215 15.17 17.06 -5.89
N PHE A 216 14.18 16.28 -6.32
CA PHE A 216 12.95 16.80 -6.91
C PHE A 216 12.20 17.72 -5.94
N THR A 217 11.99 17.25 -4.70
CA THR A 217 11.26 18.03 -3.68
C THR A 217 11.98 19.32 -3.35
N TYR A 218 13.31 19.29 -3.24
CA TYR A 218 14.12 20.48 -2.97
C TYR A 218 13.99 21.50 -4.10
N ASN A 219 14.09 21.08 -5.35
CA ASN A 219 14.02 21.96 -6.51
C ASN A 219 12.61 22.55 -6.74
N GLN A 220 11.55 21.86 -6.29
CA GLN A 220 10.16 22.32 -6.42
C GLN A 220 9.70 23.21 -5.24
N GLY A 221 10.41 23.19 -4.12
CA GLY A 221 10.06 23.97 -2.92
C GLY A 221 9.92 25.47 -3.20
N PRO A 222 10.90 26.14 -3.85
CA PRO A 222 10.81 27.56 -4.19
C PRO A 222 9.67 27.90 -5.14
N LEU A 223 9.32 27.02 -6.08
CA LEU A 223 8.24 27.23 -7.03
C LEU A 223 6.85 27.17 -6.36
N ARG A 224 6.68 26.31 -5.35
CA ARG A 224 5.45 26.25 -4.56
C ARG A 224 5.20 27.49 -3.72
N GLN A 225 6.25 28.14 -3.23
CA GLN A 225 6.14 29.37 -2.45
C GLN A 225 5.77 30.60 -3.31
N GLN A 226 5.97 30.52 -4.62
CA GLN A 226 5.66 31.61 -5.55
C GLN A 226 4.19 31.61 -6.01
N VAL A 227 3.43 30.54 -5.74
CA VAL A 227 2.01 30.49 -6.05
C VAL A 227 1.25 31.22 -4.95
N PRO A 228 0.59 32.37 -5.24
CA PRO A 228 -0.16 33.11 -4.23
C PRO A 228 -1.24 32.24 -3.59
N VAL A 229 -1.37 32.33 -2.26
CA VAL A 229 -2.37 31.55 -1.48
C VAL A 229 -3.79 31.79 -2.01
N GLU A 230 -4.06 32.97 -2.52
CA GLU A 230 -5.35 33.34 -3.13
C GLU A 230 -5.73 32.49 -4.34
N SER A 231 -4.75 32.00 -5.12
CA SER A 231 -5.01 31.10 -6.24
C SER A 231 -5.48 29.71 -5.80
N TRP A 232 -5.19 29.30 -4.56
CA TRP A 232 -5.62 28.03 -3.98
C TRP A 232 -7.10 28.05 -3.60
N ILE A 233 -7.60 29.23 -3.19
CA ILE A 233 -9.00 29.44 -2.76
C ILE A 233 -9.92 29.41 -3.98
N GLN A 234 -9.48 29.93 -5.12
CA GLN A 234 -10.26 29.95 -6.36
C GLN A 234 -10.36 28.58 -7.04
N LEU A 235 -9.47 27.61 -6.70
CA LEU A 235 -9.47 26.26 -7.26
C LEU A 235 -10.42 25.30 -6.55
N SER A 236 -11.10 25.74 -5.47
CA SER A 236 -12.16 24.97 -4.83
C SER A 236 -13.52 25.39 -5.41
N PRO A 237 -14.08 24.69 -6.40
CA PRO A 237 -15.36 25.06 -7.02
C PRO A 237 -16.57 24.97 -6.07
N ASN A 238 -16.37 24.50 -4.84
CA ASN A 238 -17.41 24.26 -3.83
C ASN A 238 -17.23 25.07 -2.53
N ALA A 239 -16.51 26.18 -2.56
CA ALA A 239 -16.39 27.08 -1.40
C ALA A 239 -17.57 28.09 -1.36
N LYS A 240 -18.80 27.56 -1.52
CA LYS A 240 -20.06 28.28 -1.18
C LYS A 240 -20.93 27.39 -0.33
#